data_62411eaa7d536089ebbf036fe250c00a
#
_entry.id   62411eaa7d536089ebbf036fe250c00a
#
_cell.length_a   1.000
_cell.length_b   1.000
_cell.length_c   1.000
_cell.angle_alpha   90.00
_cell.angle_beta   90.00
_cell.angle_gamma   90.00
#
_symmetry.space_group_name_H-M   'P 1'
#
loop_
_entity.id
_entity.type
_entity.pdbx_description
1 polymer ?
#
loop_
_entity_poly.entity_id
_entity_poly.type
_entity_poly.pdbx_seq_one_letter_code
_entity_poly.pdbx_strand_id
1 'polypeptide(L)'
;MNKQESDILNVILQYHCRNQRALAERCGFSLGMVNRSVKALQGQGFLTTDMELTEKARLEMAKHRPKNAVILAAGYGMRMVPINMETPKGLLEVEGEPLIERLIRQLHAVKVKEIYVVVGFKKEQYDYLVDRYGVKLVVNMEYAEKNNLHSLAKVLPQLGETYLMPCDLWCRENPFSEYEWYSWYLVSDAKDPDSTVRVSRKWELVPSGGEKEGNHMIGISYLTDS
;
A
#
# COMPACT_ATOMS: atom_id res chain seq x y z
N MET A 1 16.22 12.45 -7.92
CA MET A 1 15.24 12.99 -6.93
C MET A 1 15.38 12.18 -5.66
N ASN A 2 15.35 12.80 -4.48
CA ASN A 2 15.43 12.08 -3.21
C ASN A 2 14.04 11.78 -2.65
N LYS A 3 13.94 10.94 -1.59
CA LYS A 3 12.69 10.52 -0.97
C LYS A 3 11.79 11.70 -0.55
N GLN A 4 12.36 12.73 0.08
CA GLN A 4 11.58 13.88 0.54
C GLN A 4 11.00 14.68 -0.65
N GLU A 5 11.75 14.80 -1.74
CA GLU A 5 11.31 15.48 -2.95
C GLU A 5 10.15 14.73 -3.63
N SER A 6 10.22 13.40 -3.71
CA SER A 6 9.15 12.58 -4.29
C SER A 6 7.87 12.60 -3.44
N ASP A 7 7.99 12.52 -2.10
CA ASP A 7 6.86 12.63 -1.18
C ASP A 7 6.16 14.00 -1.32
N ILE A 8 6.94 15.07 -1.46
CA ILE A 8 6.41 16.43 -1.68
C ILE A 8 5.62 16.52 -2.99
N LEU A 9 6.12 15.94 -4.09
CA LEU A 9 5.39 15.94 -5.36
C LEU A 9 4.06 15.18 -5.25
N ASN A 10 4.04 14.03 -4.57
CA ASN A 10 2.83 13.25 -4.32
C ASN A 10 1.81 14.04 -3.50
N VAL A 11 2.25 14.70 -2.42
CA VAL A 11 1.34 15.49 -1.57
C VAL A 11 0.80 16.73 -2.32
N ILE A 12 1.61 17.40 -3.14
CA ILE A 12 1.13 18.51 -3.98
C ILE A 12 0.08 18.01 -4.97
N LEU A 13 0.30 16.85 -5.61
CA LEU A 13 -0.65 16.27 -6.55
C LEU A 13 -1.99 15.94 -5.86
N GLN A 14 -1.92 15.28 -4.70
CA GLN A 14 -3.09 14.74 -4.01
C GLN A 14 -3.93 15.83 -3.33
N TYR A 15 -3.27 16.82 -2.72
CA TYR A 15 -3.93 17.80 -1.84
C TYR A 15 -3.90 19.22 -2.37
N HIS A 16 -3.27 19.47 -3.53
CA HIS A 16 -3.15 20.80 -4.13
C HIS A 16 -2.64 21.87 -3.16
N CYS A 17 -1.65 21.52 -2.33
CA CYS A 17 -1.07 22.40 -1.32
C CYS A 17 -0.40 23.62 -1.99
N ARG A 18 -0.88 24.84 -1.64
CA ARG A 18 -0.36 26.11 -2.19
C ARG A 18 0.60 26.85 -1.27
N ASN A 19 0.85 26.32 -0.08
CA ASN A 19 1.80 26.92 0.86
C ASN A 19 2.62 25.85 1.59
N GLN A 20 3.84 26.23 1.98
CA GLN A 20 4.81 25.31 2.56
C GLN A 20 4.42 24.83 3.97
N ARG A 21 3.58 25.56 4.73
CA ARG A 21 3.13 25.11 6.05
C ARG A 21 2.16 23.94 5.94
N ALA A 22 1.15 24.08 5.07
CA ALA A 22 0.21 23.00 4.79
C ALA A 22 0.93 21.76 4.24
N LEU A 23 1.94 21.98 3.38
CA LEU A 23 2.76 20.91 2.83
C LEU A 23 3.59 20.21 3.92
N ALA A 24 4.20 20.97 4.84
CA ALA A 24 4.95 20.42 5.97
C ALA A 24 4.08 19.57 6.89
N GLU A 25 2.89 20.04 7.21
CA GLU A 25 1.90 19.34 8.03
C GLU A 25 1.47 18.02 7.37
N ARG A 26 1.17 18.04 6.06
CA ARG A 26 0.75 16.87 5.30
C ARG A 26 1.85 15.82 5.12
N CYS A 27 3.08 16.28 4.86
CA CYS A 27 4.23 15.36 4.71
C CYS A 27 4.80 14.88 6.06
N GLY A 28 4.44 15.50 7.19
CA GLY A 28 5.10 15.25 8.46
C GLY A 28 6.55 15.77 8.53
N PHE A 29 6.93 16.71 7.66
CA PHE A 29 8.29 17.23 7.56
C PHE A 29 8.43 18.59 8.28
N SER A 30 9.66 18.92 8.71
CA SER A 30 9.93 20.26 9.21
C SER A 30 9.81 21.30 8.09
N LEU A 31 9.38 22.52 8.43
CA LEU A 31 9.26 23.62 7.46
C LEU A 31 10.58 23.92 6.74
N GLY A 32 11.71 23.79 7.45
CA GLY A 32 13.04 23.99 6.85
C GLY A 32 13.39 22.92 5.81
N MET A 33 12.97 21.67 6.03
CA MET A 33 13.13 20.58 5.05
C MET A 33 12.28 20.85 3.81
N VAL A 34 10.99 21.17 4.00
CA VAL A 34 10.07 21.51 2.90
C VAL A 34 10.61 22.67 2.07
N ASN A 35 11.07 23.74 2.71
CA ASN A 35 11.64 24.91 1.98
C ASN A 35 12.82 24.52 1.10
N ARG A 36 13.76 23.70 1.61
CA ARG A 36 14.91 23.25 0.83
C ARG A 36 14.47 22.37 -0.35
N SER A 37 13.58 21.39 -0.10
CA SER A 37 13.11 20.48 -1.15
C SER A 37 12.29 21.20 -2.22
N VAL A 38 11.40 22.14 -1.84
CA VAL A 38 10.65 22.96 -2.81
C VAL A 38 11.59 23.78 -3.69
N LYS A 39 12.59 24.46 -3.09
CA LYS A 39 13.59 25.21 -3.86
C LYS A 39 14.39 24.31 -4.81
N ALA A 40 14.79 23.11 -4.37
CA ALA A 40 15.47 22.15 -5.22
C ALA A 40 14.60 21.69 -6.39
N LEU A 41 13.34 21.36 -6.13
CA LEU A 41 12.36 20.97 -7.17
C LEU A 41 12.06 22.10 -8.16
N GLN A 42 11.98 23.36 -7.71
CA GLN A 42 11.87 24.54 -8.57
C GLN A 42 13.11 24.72 -9.42
N GLY A 43 14.31 24.63 -8.84
CA GLY A 43 15.58 24.73 -9.57
C GLY A 43 15.77 23.61 -10.59
N GLN A 44 15.22 22.42 -10.34
CA GLN A 44 15.22 21.30 -11.29
C GLN A 44 14.08 21.39 -12.34
N GLY A 45 13.18 22.37 -12.21
CA GLY A 45 12.06 22.57 -13.11
C GLY A 45 10.89 21.59 -12.93
N PHE A 46 10.77 20.95 -11.76
CA PHE A 46 9.62 20.09 -11.44
C PHE A 46 8.45 20.88 -10.85
N LEU A 47 8.71 22.00 -10.19
CA LEU A 47 7.69 22.90 -9.66
C LEU A 47 7.83 24.31 -10.26
N THR A 48 6.69 24.98 -10.43
CA THR A 48 6.64 26.42 -10.72
C THR A 48 6.95 27.22 -9.46
N THR A 49 7.11 28.57 -9.59
CA THR A 49 7.23 29.49 -8.45
C THR A 49 6.04 29.40 -7.50
N ASP A 50 4.84 29.10 -8.01
CA ASP A 50 3.59 28.96 -7.25
C ASP A 50 3.37 27.54 -6.72
N MET A 51 4.41 26.69 -6.72
CA MET A 51 4.41 25.29 -6.27
C MET A 51 3.42 24.38 -7.05
N GLU A 52 3.18 24.68 -8.31
CA GLU A 52 2.40 23.81 -9.19
C GLU A 52 3.31 22.83 -9.92
N LEU A 53 2.80 21.61 -10.16
CA LEU A 53 3.51 20.58 -10.92
C LEU A 53 3.67 20.99 -12.38
N THR A 54 4.90 21.00 -12.88
CA THR A 54 5.20 21.23 -14.29
C THR A 54 4.90 19.97 -15.13
N GLU A 55 4.88 20.11 -16.46
CA GLU A 55 4.80 18.96 -17.36
C GLU A 55 5.98 17.98 -17.17
N LYS A 56 7.18 18.51 -16.93
CA LYS A 56 8.35 17.69 -16.59
C LYS A 56 8.11 16.83 -15.35
N ALA A 57 7.48 17.39 -14.30
CA ALA A 57 7.15 16.63 -13.09
C ALA A 57 6.15 15.52 -13.42
N ARG A 58 5.10 15.82 -14.19
CA ARG A 58 4.07 14.84 -14.57
C ARG A 58 4.62 13.69 -15.39
N LEU A 59 5.52 13.97 -16.33
CA LEU A 59 6.21 12.96 -17.14
C LEU A 59 7.12 12.07 -16.29
N GLU A 60 7.84 12.65 -15.32
CA GLU A 60 8.67 11.88 -14.41
C GLU A 60 7.83 11.00 -13.49
N MET A 61 6.80 11.57 -12.86
CA MET A 61 5.85 10.82 -11.99
C MET A 61 5.21 9.65 -12.74
N ALA A 62 4.88 9.82 -14.03
CA ALA A 62 4.24 8.77 -14.83
C ALA A 62 5.08 7.48 -14.96
N LYS A 63 6.40 7.56 -14.77
CA LYS A 63 7.31 6.39 -14.76
C LYS A 63 7.18 5.55 -13.49
N HIS A 64 6.61 6.12 -12.45
CA HIS A 64 6.49 5.54 -11.11
C HIS A 64 5.05 5.14 -10.79
N ARG A 65 4.28 4.75 -11.80
CA ARG A 65 2.92 4.22 -11.61
C ARG A 65 2.97 2.76 -11.18
N PRO A 66 2.24 2.38 -10.11
CA PRO A 66 2.03 0.98 -9.80
C PRO A 66 1.44 0.23 -11.00
N LYS A 67 2.01 -0.91 -11.33
CA LYS A 67 1.54 -1.75 -12.45
C LYS A 67 0.30 -2.53 -12.05
N ASN A 68 0.33 -3.11 -10.84
CA ASN A 68 -0.72 -3.98 -10.35
C ASN A 68 -0.81 -3.99 -8.81
N ALA A 69 -1.76 -4.77 -8.31
CA ALA A 69 -1.88 -5.08 -6.89
C ALA A 69 -2.15 -6.56 -6.67
N VAL A 70 -1.66 -7.10 -5.56
CA VAL A 70 -1.91 -8.47 -5.10
C VAL A 70 -2.60 -8.42 -3.74
N ILE A 71 -3.78 -9.02 -3.64
CA ILE A 71 -4.54 -9.19 -2.40
C ILE A 71 -4.50 -10.66 -1.99
N LEU A 72 -3.92 -10.96 -0.82
CA LEU A 72 -3.83 -12.31 -0.29
C LEU A 72 -5.09 -12.66 0.50
N ALA A 73 -5.94 -13.52 -0.08
CA ALA A 73 -7.25 -13.92 0.45
C ALA A 73 -7.41 -15.45 0.59
N ALA A 74 -6.33 -16.23 0.49
CA ALA A 74 -6.41 -17.69 0.47
C ALA A 74 -6.61 -18.32 1.86
N GLY A 75 -6.22 -17.62 2.94
CA GLY A 75 -6.14 -18.19 4.29
C GLY A 75 -7.48 -18.53 4.94
N TYR A 76 -7.52 -19.63 5.71
CA TYR A 76 -8.69 -20.06 6.47
C TYR A 76 -9.09 -19.11 7.61
N GLY A 77 -8.12 -18.36 8.18
CA GLY A 77 -8.41 -17.41 9.27
C GLY A 77 -8.77 -18.03 10.61
N MET A 78 -8.09 -19.09 11.02
CA MET A 78 -8.34 -19.87 12.27
C MET A 78 -8.63 -19.03 13.52
N ARG A 79 -8.01 -17.86 13.64
CA ARG A 79 -8.19 -16.95 14.79
C ARG A 79 -9.56 -16.27 14.85
N MET A 80 -10.35 -16.33 13.76
CA MET A 80 -11.68 -15.69 13.67
C MET A 80 -12.83 -16.70 13.72
N VAL A 81 -12.56 -17.97 14.00
CA VAL A 81 -13.60 -18.98 14.22
C VAL A 81 -14.43 -18.60 15.47
N PRO A 82 -15.80 -18.65 15.45
CA PRO A 82 -16.63 -19.21 14.37
C PRO A 82 -17.05 -18.22 13.26
N ILE A 83 -16.73 -16.95 13.36
CA ILE A 83 -17.24 -15.87 12.48
C ILE A 83 -16.97 -16.17 10.99
N ASN A 84 -15.79 -16.70 10.68
CA ASN A 84 -15.36 -16.98 9.30
C ASN A 84 -15.73 -18.38 8.81
N MET A 85 -16.49 -19.18 9.57
CA MET A 85 -16.88 -20.53 9.13
C MET A 85 -17.79 -20.50 7.90
N GLU A 86 -18.63 -19.49 7.76
CA GLU A 86 -19.53 -19.34 6.62
C GLU A 86 -19.03 -18.33 5.58
N THR A 87 -18.38 -17.26 6.03
CA THR A 87 -17.90 -16.16 5.18
C THR A 87 -16.38 -16.02 5.29
N PRO A 88 -15.64 -16.05 4.17
CA PRO A 88 -14.20 -15.81 4.19
C PRO A 88 -13.87 -14.41 4.70
N LYS A 89 -12.69 -14.24 5.32
CA LYS A 89 -12.27 -12.98 5.96
C LYS A 89 -12.42 -11.74 5.08
N GLY A 90 -12.02 -11.82 3.81
CA GLY A 90 -12.10 -10.69 2.88
C GLY A 90 -13.52 -10.25 2.55
N LEU A 91 -14.51 -11.11 2.79
CA LEU A 91 -15.93 -10.84 2.56
C LEU A 91 -16.68 -10.41 3.82
N LEU A 92 -16.01 -10.35 4.98
CA LEU A 92 -16.59 -9.77 6.19
C LEU A 92 -16.85 -8.28 5.96
N GLU A 93 -17.98 -7.82 6.45
CA GLU A 93 -18.42 -6.44 6.25
C GLU A 93 -17.99 -5.53 7.41
N VAL A 94 -17.51 -4.36 7.07
CA VAL A 94 -17.29 -3.24 7.99
C VAL A 94 -18.02 -2.03 7.43
N GLU A 95 -18.87 -1.40 8.22
CA GLU A 95 -19.73 -0.28 7.80
C GLU A 95 -20.59 -0.60 6.55
N GLY A 96 -21.03 -1.87 6.42
CA GLY A 96 -21.90 -2.32 5.32
C GLY A 96 -21.18 -2.58 4.00
N GLU A 97 -19.84 -2.70 4.03
CA GLU A 97 -19.03 -2.94 2.85
C GLU A 97 -18.05 -4.09 3.10
N PRO A 98 -17.94 -5.10 2.21
CA PRO A 98 -16.92 -6.15 2.30
C PRO A 98 -15.50 -5.57 2.28
N LEU A 99 -14.64 -6.07 3.17
CA LEU A 99 -13.25 -5.60 3.31
C LEU A 99 -12.50 -5.57 1.98
N ILE A 100 -12.59 -6.66 1.21
CA ILE A 100 -11.88 -6.78 -0.07
C ILE A 100 -12.42 -5.82 -1.13
N GLU A 101 -13.72 -5.57 -1.16
CA GLU A 101 -14.32 -4.63 -2.13
C GLU A 101 -13.84 -3.21 -1.89
N ARG A 102 -13.72 -2.82 -0.61
CA ARG A 102 -13.15 -1.53 -0.23
C ARG A 102 -11.73 -1.37 -0.73
N LEU A 103 -10.85 -2.36 -0.49
CA LEU A 103 -9.47 -2.35 -0.99
C LEU A 103 -9.43 -2.21 -2.52
N ILE A 104 -10.23 -2.99 -3.24
CA ILE A 104 -10.31 -2.94 -4.70
C ILE A 104 -10.74 -1.54 -5.18
N ARG A 105 -11.77 -0.96 -4.56
CA ARG A 105 -12.24 0.39 -4.94
C ARG A 105 -11.19 1.47 -4.64
N GLN A 106 -10.48 1.36 -3.52
CA GLN A 106 -9.38 2.27 -3.17
C GLN A 106 -8.21 2.17 -4.17
N LEU A 107 -7.86 0.96 -4.62
CA LEU A 107 -6.86 0.73 -5.68
C LEU A 107 -7.31 1.32 -7.02
N HIS A 108 -8.57 1.09 -7.43
CA HIS A 108 -9.11 1.68 -8.66
C HIS A 108 -9.13 3.21 -8.61
N ALA A 109 -9.40 3.81 -7.46
CA ALA A 109 -9.40 5.27 -7.28
C ALA A 109 -8.02 5.90 -7.58
N VAL A 110 -6.93 5.15 -7.36
CA VAL A 110 -5.56 5.55 -7.71
C VAL A 110 -5.06 4.95 -9.03
N LYS A 111 -6.00 4.49 -9.87
CA LYS A 111 -5.75 4.01 -11.24
C LYS A 111 -5.00 2.68 -11.36
N VAL A 112 -4.88 1.93 -10.29
CA VAL A 112 -4.40 0.53 -10.32
C VAL A 112 -5.55 -0.35 -10.80
N LYS A 113 -5.49 -0.79 -12.06
CA LYS A 113 -6.57 -1.56 -12.71
C LYS A 113 -6.33 -3.06 -12.70
N GLU A 114 -5.09 -3.48 -12.72
CA GLU A 114 -4.72 -4.89 -12.71
C GLU A 114 -4.58 -5.38 -11.28
N ILE A 115 -5.56 -6.14 -10.79
CA ILE A 115 -5.62 -6.62 -9.42
C ILE A 115 -5.71 -8.14 -9.42
N TYR A 116 -4.76 -8.80 -8.75
CA TYR A 116 -4.74 -10.23 -8.52
C TYR A 116 -5.24 -10.52 -7.10
N VAL A 117 -6.21 -11.41 -6.99
CA VAL A 117 -6.72 -11.88 -5.69
C VAL A 117 -6.33 -13.34 -5.55
N VAL A 118 -5.43 -13.65 -4.60
CA VAL A 118 -5.03 -15.02 -4.32
C VAL A 118 -6.05 -15.63 -3.37
N VAL A 119 -6.83 -16.59 -3.87
CA VAL A 119 -7.95 -17.22 -3.16
C VAL A 119 -7.65 -18.68 -2.83
N GLY A 120 -8.29 -19.23 -1.82
CA GLY A 120 -8.16 -20.64 -1.41
C GLY A 120 -9.40 -21.12 -0.70
N PHE A 121 -9.52 -20.84 0.60
CA PHE A 121 -10.71 -21.18 1.38
C PHE A 121 -11.95 -20.52 0.80
N LYS A 122 -12.97 -21.32 0.47
CA LYS A 122 -14.26 -20.88 -0.11
C LYS A 122 -14.08 -19.94 -1.32
N LYS A 123 -13.12 -20.27 -2.20
CA LYS A 123 -12.75 -19.45 -3.36
C LYS A 123 -13.94 -19.08 -4.24
N GLU A 124 -14.97 -19.91 -4.31
CA GLU A 124 -16.18 -19.71 -5.12
C GLU A 124 -16.96 -18.44 -4.68
N GLN A 125 -16.85 -18.07 -3.42
CA GLN A 125 -17.51 -16.85 -2.91
C GLN A 125 -16.85 -15.56 -3.43
N TYR A 126 -15.64 -15.63 -4.03
CA TYR A 126 -14.95 -14.49 -4.63
C TYR A 126 -15.20 -14.34 -6.14
N ASP A 127 -15.86 -15.32 -6.80
CA ASP A 127 -16.01 -15.34 -8.26
C ASP A 127 -16.69 -14.07 -8.80
N TYR A 128 -17.68 -13.52 -8.08
CA TYR A 128 -18.38 -12.29 -8.47
C TYR A 128 -17.47 -11.06 -8.60
N LEU A 129 -16.30 -11.06 -7.93
CA LEU A 129 -15.35 -9.96 -8.01
C LEU A 129 -14.75 -9.82 -9.42
N VAL A 130 -14.68 -10.90 -10.19
CA VAL A 130 -14.22 -10.90 -11.59
C VAL A 130 -15.16 -10.05 -12.43
N ASP A 131 -16.46 -10.36 -12.37
CA ASP A 131 -17.47 -9.66 -13.17
C ASP A 131 -17.67 -8.20 -12.72
N ARG A 132 -17.64 -7.99 -11.39
CA ARG A 132 -17.95 -6.67 -10.82
C ARG A 132 -16.79 -5.68 -10.88
N TYR A 133 -15.56 -6.16 -10.73
CA TYR A 133 -14.37 -5.30 -10.57
C TYR A 133 -13.25 -5.60 -11.57
N GLY A 134 -13.37 -6.63 -12.38
CA GLY A 134 -12.34 -7.02 -13.36
C GLY A 134 -11.06 -7.58 -12.75
N VAL A 135 -11.13 -8.12 -11.52
CA VAL A 135 -9.98 -8.72 -10.85
C VAL A 135 -9.63 -10.08 -11.45
N LYS A 136 -8.40 -10.54 -11.24
CA LYS A 136 -7.92 -11.86 -11.65
C LYS A 136 -7.79 -12.75 -10.42
N LEU A 137 -8.53 -13.85 -10.36
CA LEU A 137 -8.41 -14.82 -9.27
C LEU A 137 -7.23 -15.77 -9.53
N VAL A 138 -6.37 -15.95 -8.54
CA VAL A 138 -5.28 -16.92 -8.53
C VAL A 138 -5.53 -17.93 -7.43
N VAL A 139 -5.73 -19.20 -7.80
CA VAL A 139 -6.12 -20.23 -6.85
C VAL A 139 -4.90 -20.85 -6.17
N ASN A 140 -4.87 -20.81 -4.83
CA ASN A 140 -3.95 -21.58 -4.01
C ASN A 140 -4.68 -22.75 -3.36
N MET A 141 -4.53 -23.95 -3.89
CA MET A 141 -5.17 -25.18 -3.35
C MET A 141 -4.49 -25.69 -2.06
N GLU A 142 -3.27 -25.24 -1.78
CA GLU A 142 -2.48 -25.68 -0.62
C GLU A 142 -2.60 -24.71 0.58
N TYR A 143 -3.65 -23.89 0.58
CA TYR A 143 -3.88 -22.84 1.60
C TYR A 143 -4.00 -23.37 3.02
N ALA A 144 -4.44 -24.62 3.21
CA ALA A 144 -4.62 -25.23 4.51
C ALA A 144 -3.31 -25.74 5.15
N GLU A 145 -2.33 -26.10 4.30
CA GLU A 145 -1.07 -26.71 4.72
C GLU A 145 0.10 -25.71 4.74
N LYS A 146 -0.01 -24.63 3.99
CA LYS A 146 1.08 -23.68 3.77
C LYS A 146 0.67 -22.25 4.11
N ASN A 147 1.65 -21.44 4.49
CA ASN A 147 1.48 -20.06 4.92
C ASN A 147 1.32 -19.05 3.76
N ASN A 148 1.21 -17.77 4.09
CA ASN A 148 1.07 -16.68 3.13
C ASN A 148 2.22 -16.57 2.12
N LEU A 149 3.44 -17.02 2.46
CA LEU A 149 4.57 -17.03 1.52
C LEU A 149 4.31 -17.96 0.34
N HIS A 150 3.62 -19.07 0.57
CA HIS A 150 3.22 -19.96 -0.53
C HIS A 150 2.15 -19.30 -1.42
N SER A 151 1.20 -18.59 -0.84
CA SER A 151 0.24 -17.79 -1.61
C SER A 151 0.94 -16.72 -2.43
N LEU A 152 1.94 -16.06 -1.88
CA LEU A 152 2.76 -15.08 -2.59
C LEU A 152 3.56 -15.73 -3.74
N ALA A 153 4.09 -16.95 -3.53
CA ALA A 153 4.82 -17.69 -4.56
C ALA A 153 3.99 -17.95 -5.83
N LYS A 154 2.66 -18.04 -5.72
CA LYS A 154 1.78 -18.22 -6.89
C LYS A 154 1.70 -16.99 -7.81
N VAL A 155 2.09 -15.83 -7.30
CA VAL A 155 2.04 -14.52 -7.98
C VAL A 155 3.42 -13.86 -8.10
N LEU A 156 4.51 -14.59 -7.90
CA LEU A 156 5.88 -14.08 -8.06
C LEU A 156 6.12 -13.39 -9.42
N PRO A 157 5.64 -13.93 -10.57
CA PRO A 157 5.84 -13.28 -11.85
C PRO A 157 5.13 -11.93 -12.01
N GLN A 158 4.15 -11.63 -11.16
CA GLN A 158 3.40 -10.38 -11.15
C GLN A 158 4.02 -9.31 -10.26
N LEU A 159 4.98 -9.69 -9.39
CA LEU A 159 5.63 -8.74 -8.49
C LEU A 159 6.59 -7.83 -9.25
N GLY A 160 6.70 -6.60 -8.78
CA GLY A 160 7.45 -5.51 -9.37
C GLY A 160 6.54 -4.33 -9.69
N GLU A 161 6.80 -3.18 -9.12
CA GLU A 161 5.89 -2.01 -9.13
C GLU A 161 4.47 -2.39 -8.64
N THR A 162 4.40 -3.16 -7.53
CA THR A 162 3.21 -3.88 -7.06
C THR A 162 2.83 -3.49 -5.64
N TYR A 163 1.54 -3.20 -5.40
CA TYR A 163 0.98 -3.20 -4.06
C TYR A 163 0.70 -4.64 -3.59
N LEU A 164 1.11 -4.97 -2.37
CA LEU A 164 0.86 -6.27 -1.75
C LEU A 164 0.19 -6.07 -0.39
N MET A 165 -0.93 -6.77 -0.17
CA MET A 165 -1.69 -6.66 1.08
C MET A 165 -2.51 -7.90 1.40
N PRO A 166 -2.86 -8.15 2.69
CA PRO A 166 -3.89 -9.11 3.06
C PRO A 166 -5.29 -8.57 2.79
N CYS A 167 -6.28 -9.44 2.70
CA CYS A 167 -7.68 -9.10 2.39
C CYS A 167 -8.48 -8.59 3.59
N ASP A 168 -7.98 -8.72 4.81
CA ASP A 168 -8.68 -8.47 6.07
C ASP A 168 -8.33 -7.11 6.69
N LEU A 169 -8.05 -6.14 5.85
CA LEU A 169 -7.77 -4.76 6.24
C LEU A 169 -8.92 -3.83 5.89
N TRP A 170 -9.19 -2.90 6.78
CA TRP A 170 -10.12 -1.80 6.53
C TRP A 170 -9.40 -0.47 6.78
N CYS A 171 -9.29 0.34 5.73
CA CYS A 171 -8.70 1.66 5.79
C CYS A 171 -9.77 2.73 5.56
N ARG A 172 -9.96 3.62 6.53
CA ARG A 172 -10.95 4.71 6.40
C ARG A 172 -10.59 5.62 5.23
N GLU A 173 -9.34 6.09 5.20
CA GLU A 173 -8.77 6.86 4.10
C GLU A 173 -8.04 5.92 3.14
N ASN A 174 -7.92 6.33 1.88
CA ASN A 174 -7.19 5.54 0.89
C ASN A 174 -5.69 5.55 1.20
N PRO A 175 -5.07 4.39 1.52
CA PRO A 175 -3.65 4.31 1.83
C PRO A 175 -2.77 4.25 0.57
N PHE A 176 -3.37 4.12 -0.62
CA PHE A 176 -2.66 3.97 -1.88
C PHE A 176 -2.45 5.31 -2.58
N SER A 177 -1.42 5.38 -3.43
CA SER A 177 -1.08 6.56 -4.23
C SER A 177 -1.08 6.23 -5.73
N GLU A 178 -1.30 7.23 -6.58
CA GLU A 178 -1.20 7.08 -8.04
C GLU A 178 0.25 6.86 -8.49
N TYR A 179 1.22 7.29 -7.69
CA TYR A 179 2.66 7.18 -7.96
C TYR A 179 3.43 6.75 -6.74
N GLU A 180 4.30 5.77 -6.90
CA GLU A 180 5.14 5.22 -5.86
C GLU A 180 6.61 5.20 -6.30
N TRP A 181 7.48 5.77 -5.49
CA TRP A 181 8.86 6.04 -5.88
C TRP A 181 9.88 5.05 -5.31
N TYR A 182 9.48 4.31 -4.29
CA TYR A 182 10.36 3.37 -3.56
C TYR A 182 9.52 2.32 -2.86
N SER A 183 10.14 1.18 -2.56
CA SER A 183 9.49 0.14 -1.76
C SER A 183 9.23 0.61 -0.33
N TRP A 184 8.07 0.30 0.21
CA TRP A 184 7.69 0.62 1.58
C TRP A 184 6.79 -0.45 2.20
N TYR A 185 6.71 -0.44 3.52
CA TYR A 185 5.81 -1.29 4.30
C TYR A 185 5.10 -0.46 5.36
N LEU A 186 3.78 -0.63 5.50
CA LEU A 186 2.98 0.09 6.48
C LEU A 186 3.09 -0.57 7.86
N VAL A 187 3.49 0.21 8.85
CA VAL A 187 3.57 -0.20 10.25
C VAL A 187 2.79 0.77 11.13
N SER A 188 2.33 0.28 12.28
CA SER A 188 1.72 1.10 13.32
C SER A 188 2.78 1.59 14.32
N ASP A 189 2.51 2.71 15.00
CA ASP A 189 3.29 3.17 16.15
C ASP A 189 3.11 2.28 17.38
N ALA A 190 2.08 1.42 17.38
CA ALA A 190 1.85 0.45 18.44
C ALA A 190 3.02 -0.54 18.53
N LYS A 191 3.41 -0.84 19.76
CA LYS A 191 4.44 -1.84 20.05
C LYS A 191 3.85 -3.24 19.99
N ASP A 192 4.64 -4.14 19.43
CA ASP A 192 4.28 -5.55 19.27
C ASP A 192 5.46 -6.40 19.75
N PRO A 193 5.30 -7.14 20.86
CA PRO A 193 6.36 -7.97 21.41
C PRO A 193 6.76 -9.12 20.46
N ASP A 194 5.86 -9.56 19.60
CA ASP A 194 6.10 -10.63 18.63
C ASP A 194 6.73 -10.12 17.32
N SER A 195 6.80 -8.80 17.13
CA SER A 195 7.37 -8.23 15.93
C SER A 195 8.90 -8.25 15.95
N THR A 196 9.48 -8.81 14.88
CA THR A 196 10.92 -8.89 14.68
C THR A 196 11.54 -7.65 14.03
N VAL A 197 10.70 -6.65 13.70
CA VAL A 197 11.15 -5.42 13.02
C VAL A 197 10.67 -4.18 13.76
N ARG A 198 11.44 -3.11 13.64
CA ARG A 198 11.10 -1.78 14.16
C ARG A 198 11.46 -0.70 13.14
N VAL A 199 10.85 0.46 13.27
CA VAL A 199 11.19 1.64 12.48
C VAL A 199 12.38 2.37 13.13
N SER A 200 13.43 2.61 12.34
CA SER A 200 14.59 3.42 12.74
C SER A 200 14.25 4.92 12.73
N ARG A 201 15.16 5.75 13.29
CA ARG A 201 15.04 7.23 13.18
C ARG A 201 15.09 7.76 11.75
N LYS A 202 15.55 6.94 10.81
CA LYS A 202 15.61 7.26 9.37
C LYS A 202 14.40 6.75 8.59
N TRP A 203 13.37 6.24 9.29
CA TRP A 203 12.18 5.63 8.68
C TRP A 203 12.50 4.38 7.84
N GLU A 204 13.48 3.61 8.27
CA GLU A 204 13.85 2.33 7.67
C GLU A 204 13.38 1.20 8.58
N LEU A 205 12.91 0.10 7.99
CA LEU A 205 12.66 -1.14 8.73
C LEU A 205 14.00 -1.80 9.06
N VAL A 206 14.23 -2.03 10.33
CA VAL A 206 15.43 -2.69 10.84
C VAL A 206 15.04 -3.80 11.83
N PRO A 207 15.87 -4.85 12.01
CA PRO A 207 15.60 -5.87 13.02
C PRO A 207 15.42 -5.26 14.41
N SER A 208 14.49 -5.79 15.20
CA SER A 208 14.21 -5.30 16.57
C SER A 208 15.33 -5.61 17.58
N GLY A 209 16.23 -6.56 17.27
CA GLY A 209 17.41 -6.87 18.08
C GLY A 209 17.14 -7.69 19.34
N GLY A 210 16.03 -8.40 19.40
CA GLY A 210 15.72 -9.41 20.45
C GLY A 210 15.36 -8.89 21.86
N GLU A 211 15.75 -7.66 22.19
CA GLU A 211 15.49 -7.05 23.51
C GLU A 211 14.45 -5.91 23.47
N LYS A 212 14.00 -5.53 22.31
CA LYS A 212 13.05 -4.41 22.11
C LYS A 212 11.83 -4.87 21.36
N GLU A 213 10.69 -4.48 21.86
CA GLU A 213 9.41 -4.62 21.15
C GLU A 213 9.52 -3.96 19.75
N GLY A 214 9.08 -4.67 18.74
CA GLY A 214 8.99 -4.16 17.38
C GLY A 214 7.79 -3.26 17.16
N ASN A 215 7.60 -2.80 15.92
CA ASN A 215 6.39 -2.12 15.50
C ASN A 215 5.37 -3.14 14.98
N HIS A 216 4.10 -2.91 15.25
CA HIS A 216 3.04 -3.75 14.71
C HIS A 216 2.94 -3.59 13.18
N MET A 217 3.06 -4.71 12.46
CA MET A 217 3.04 -4.75 11.00
C MET A 217 1.59 -4.80 10.50
N ILE A 218 1.18 -3.80 9.74
CA ILE A 218 -0.19 -3.71 9.20
C ILE A 218 -0.41 -4.67 8.03
N GLY A 219 0.61 -4.90 7.21
CA GLY A 219 0.54 -5.84 6.10
C GLY A 219 0.43 -5.21 4.71
N ILE A 220 0.19 -3.90 4.58
CA ILE A 220 0.22 -3.21 3.28
C ILE A 220 1.67 -2.87 2.95
N SER A 221 2.07 -3.17 1.72
CA SER A 221 3.39 -2.82 1.20
C SER A 221 3.34 -2.46 -0.27
N TYR A 222 4.35 -1.76 -0.72
CA TYR A 222 4.64 -1.54 -2.13
C TYR A 222 6.05 -2.05 -2.44
N LEU A 223 6.19 -2.76 -3.54
CA LEU A 223 7.42 -3.39 -3.99
C LEU A 223 7.80 -2.85 -5.36
N THR A 224 9.05 -2.37 -5.49
CA THR A 224 9.65 -1.98 -6.78
C THR A 224 10.51 -3.10 -7.35
N ASP A 225 10.83 -3.02 -8.63
CA ASP A 225 11.73 -3.96 -9.34
C ASP A 225 13.21 -3.75 -8.97
N SER A 226 13.58 -2.72 -8.18
CA SER A 226 14.96 -2.33 -7.83
C SER A 226 15.35 -2.73 -6.43
#